data_d521bb08f1562678fcb520e24738c854
#
_entry.id   d521bb08f1562678fcb520e24738c854
#
_cell.length_a   1.000
_cell.length_b   1.000
_cell.length_c   1.000
_cell.angle_alpha   90.00
_cell.angle_beta   90.00
_cell.angle_gamma   90.00
#
_symmetry.space_group_name_H-M   'P 1'
#
loop_
_entity.id
_entity.type
_entity.pdbx_description
1 polymer ?
#
loop_
_entity_poly.entity_id
_entity_poly.type
_entity_poly.pdbx_seq_one_letter_code
_entity_poly.pdbx_strand_id
1 'polypeptide(L)'
;MSTGVVLLHGKWDAPPFAVAALAEPLAAAGCAVRLPTLPWALRRLYDATFDAALDQIADEAATLRHAGCARVVLCGHSLGACAALAAAAQRGGIDGLILLAPGHFPERLAAAGHTAESLHAARAAVAAGRGAQRLPLVDVHQGRVRRLRLRPDHYLGYFSPDCPAVWPANAARLAAPLPMLWLIPHGDTAHAPGIDYAVEQAPRHPASDCRRIAATHHDTPAHAVGPVLDWLRHLAW
;
A
#
# COMPACT_ATOMS: atom_id res chain seq x y z
N MET A 1 -15.62 16.06 -14.58
CA MET A 1 -14.80 14.96 -15.13
C MET A 1 -14.94 13.77 -14.18
N SER A 2 -15.06 12.54 -14.68
CA SER A 2 -15.24 11.36 -13.83
C SER A 2 -13.92 10.95 -13.17
N THR A 3 -13.97 10.61 -11.88
CA THR A 3 -12.81 10.12 -11.11
C THR A 3 -12.97 8.63 -10.88
N GLY A 4 -11.92 7.86 -11.18
CA GLY A 4 -11.80 6.46 -10.81
C GLY A 4 -10.98 6.29 -9.54
N VAL A 5 -11.36 5.39 -8.66
CA VAL A 5 -10.63 5.06 -7.44
C VAL A 5 -10.37 3.57 -7.36
N VAL A 6 -9.09 3.19 -7.24
CA VAL A 6 -8.71 1.80 -6.94
C VAL A 6 -8.46 1.68 -5.45
N LEU A 7 -9.25 0.87 -4.76
CA LEU A 7 -9.12 0.57 -3.33
C LEU A 7 -8.19 -0.62 -3.13
N LEU A 8 -7.13 -0.45 -2.33
CA LEU A 8 -6.11 -1.47 -2.08
C LEU A 8 -6.15 -1.88 -0.60
N HIS A 9 -6.54 -3.12 -0.33
CA HIS A 9 -6.71 -3.64 1.03
C HIS A 9 -5.38 -3.86 1.76
N GLY A 10 -5.46 -3.99 3.08
CA GLY A 10 -4.33 -4.28 3.96
C GLY A 10 -3.84 -5.73 3.89
N LYS A 11 -2.71 -5.97 4.55
CA LYS A 11 -2.12 -7.30 4.69
C LYS A 11 -3.02 -8.23 5.51
N TRP A 12 -3.18 -9.49 5.03
CA TRP A 12 -4.00 -10.55 5.63
C TRP A 12 -5.48 -10.20 5.79
N ASP A 13 -5.92 -9.16 5.11
CA ASP A 13 -7.33 -8.82 5.04
C ASP A 13 -8.10 -9.82 4.16
N ALA A 14 -9.39 -9.92 4.38
CA ALA A 14 -10.30 -10.81 3.65
C ALA A 14 -11.59 -10.08 3.32
N PRO A 15 -12.30 -10.46 2.25
CA PRO A 15 -13.61 -9.86 1.97
C PRO A 15 -14.63 -10.10 3.11
N PRO A 16 -15.43 -9.07 3.48
CA PRO A 16 -15.30 -7.69 2.99
C PRO A 16 -14.07 -7.02 3.57
N PHE A 17 -13.19 -6.51 2.71
CA PHE A 17 -11.96 -5.83 3.13
C PHE A 17 -12.26 -4.57 3.95
N ALA A 18 -11.40 -4.23 4.91
CA ALA A 18 -11.59 -3.01 5.73
C ALA A 18 -11.73 -1.74 4.84
N VAL A 19 -10.95 -1.65 3.77
CA VAL A 19 -11.00 -0.52 2.82
C VAL A 19 -12.32 -0.45 2.02
N ALA A 20 -13.12 -1.53 2.00
CA ALA A 20 -14.43 -1.55 1.34
C ALA A 20 -15.43 -0.57 1.98
N ALA A 21 -15.19 -0.12 3.22
CA ALA A 21 -15.98 0.94 3.86
C ALA A 21 -16.05 2.24 3.04
N LEU A 22 -15.07 2.46 2.15
CA LEU A 22 -15.03 3.63 1.25
C LEU A 22 -15.80 3.40 -0.07
N ALA A 23 -16.11 2.15 -0.44
CA ALA A 23 -16.59 1.84 -1.79
C ALA A 23 -17.95 2.50 -2.09
N GLU A 24 -18.94 2.29 -1.23
CA GLU A 24 -20.28 2.88 -1.40
C GLU A 24 -20.28 4.41 -1.31
N PRO A 25 -19.63 5.05 -0.29
CA PRO A 25 -19.54 6.51 -0.23
C PRO A 25 -18.86 7.13 -1.46
N LEU A 26 -17.79 6.53 -1.99
CA LEU A 26 -17.14 7.01 -3.21
C LEU A 26 -18.03 6.85 -4.44
N ALA A 27 -18.72 5.72 -4.58
CA ALA A 27 -19.66 5.50 -5.67
C ALA A 27 -20.83 6.49 -5.61
N ALA A 28 -21.38 6.74 -4.41
CA ALA A 28 -22.42 7.74 -4.19
C ALA A 28 -21.95 9.18 -4.52
N ALA A 29 -20.65 9.46 -4.37
CA ALA A 29 -20.03 10.72 -4.77
C ALA A 29 -19.69 10.79 -6.28
N GLY A 30 -20.08 9.79 -7.09
CA GLY A 30 -19.88 9.77 -8.54
C GLY A 30 -18.53 9.19 -8.99
N CYS A 31 -17.77 8.55 -8.10
CA CYS A 31 -16.53 7.89 -8.48
C CYS A 31 -16.80 6.47 -9.04
N ALA A 32 -16.05 6.08 -10.05
CA ALA A 32 -15.96 4.67 -10.44
C ALA A 32 -14.98 3.95 -9.50
N VAL A 33 -15.41 2.85 -8.86
CA VAL A 33 -14.61 2.19 -7.82
C VAL A 33 -14.21 0.78 -8.25
N ARG A 34 -12.94 0.43 -8.02
CA ARG A 34 -12.37 -0.91 -8.17
C ARG A 34 -11.77 -1.38 -6.85
N LEU A 35 -11.94 -2.66 -6.51
CA LEU A 35 -11.42 -3.25 -5.28
C LEU A 35 -10.87 -4.66 -5.58
N PRO A 36 -9.64 -4.75 -6.12
CA PRO A 36 -9.04 -6.04 -6.45
C PRO A 36 -8.63 -6.84 -5.20
N THR A 37 -8.64 -8.16 -5.31
CA THR A 37 -8.00 -9.04 -4.34
C THR A 37 -6.52 -9.18 -4.68
N LEU A 38 -5.65 -8.61 -3.84
CA LEU A 38 -4.21 -8.54 -4.04
C LEU A 38 -3.47 -9.73 -3.42
N PRO A 39 -2.21 -10.02 -3.83
CA PRO A 39 -1.48 -11.21 -3.39
C PRO A 39 -1.30 -11.36 -1.87
N TRP A 40 -1.37 -10.28 -1.11
CA TRP A 40 -1.27 -10.28 0.36
C TRP A 40 -2.60 -10.48 1.09
N ALA A 41 -3.69 -10.76 0.37
CA ALA A 41 -4.96 -11.17 1.00
C ALA A 41 -4.77 -12.44 1.82
N LEU A 42 -5.60 -12.61 2.87
CA LEU A 42 -5.50 -13.74 3.81
C LEU A 42 -5.48 -15.11 3.11
N ARG A 43 -6.26 -15.29 2.04
CA ARG A 43 -6.35 -16.56 1.30
C ARG A 43 -5.31 -16.72 0.20
N ARG A 44 -4.60 -15.64 -0.17
CA ARG A 44 -3.55 -15.66 -1.21
C ARG A 44 -2.16 -15.79 -0.63
N LEU A 45 -1.88 -15.22 0.54
CA LEU A 45 -0.62 -15.37 1.31
C LEU A 45 0.64 -15.19 0.44
N TYR A 46 0.73 -14.06 -0.26
CA TYR A 46 1.87 -13.72 -1.12
C TYR A 46 2.11 -14.73 -2.25
N ASP A 47 1.02 -15.18 -2.91
CA ASP A 47 1.05 -16.13 -4.02
C ASP A 47 1.66 -15.58 -5.31
N ALA A 48 1.90 -14.27 -5.39
CA ALA A 48 2.63 -13.59 -6.45
C ALA A 48 3.67 -12.62 -5.88
N THR A 49 4.60 -12.17 -6.71
CA THR A 49 5.62 -11.18 -6.34
C THR A 49 5.01 -9.80 -6.07
N PHE A 50 5.75 -8.93 -5.40
CA PHE A 50 5.30 -7.54 -5.21
C PHE A 50 5.21 -6.79 -6.54
N ASP A 51 6.15 -7.02 -7.46
CA ASP A 51 6.10 -6.45 -8.81
C ASP A 51 4.84 -6.87 -9.58
N ALA A 52 4.48 -8.15 -9.54
CA ALA A 52 3.22 -8.63 -10.15
C ALA A 52 1.98 -8.00 -9.50
N ALA A 53 2.04 -7.67 -8.21
CA ALA A 53 0.98 -6.92 -7.55
C ALA A 53 0.91 -5.46 -8.04
N LEU A 54 2.06 -4.82 -8.28
CA LEU A 54 2.10 -3.47 -8.86
C LEU A 54 1.54 -3.46 -10.29
N ASP A 55 1.83 -4.50 -11.09
CA ASP A 55 1.25 -4.66 -12.43
C ASP A 55 -0.27 -4.83 -12.36
N GLN A 56 -0.78 -5.67 -11.45
CA GLN A 56 -2.23 -5.81 -11.21
C GLN A 56 -2.88 -4.47 -10.84
N ILE A 57 -2.23 -3.65 -10.00
CA ILE A 57 -2.74 -2.33 -9.61
C ILE A 57 -2.75 -1.37 -10.82
N ALA A 58 -1.72 -1.39 -11.65
CA ALA A 58 -1.65 -0.59 -12.86
C ALA A 58 -2.73 -0.99 -13.88
N ASP A 59 -3.02 -2.28 -14.03
CA ASP A 59 -4.08 -2.80 -14.90
C ASP A 59 -5.48 -2.34 -14.41
N GLU A 60 -5.73 -2.32 -13.10
CA GLU A 60 -6.97 -1.77 -12.55
C GLU A 60 -7.11 -0.27 -12.83
N ALA A 61 -6.03 0.48 -12.72
CA ALA A 61 -5.99 1.90 -13.06
C ALA A 61 -6.25 2.13 -14.56
N ALA A 62 -5.62 1.33 -15.42
CA ALA A 62 -5.84 1.35 -16.87
C ALA A 62 -7.29 1.02 -17.23
N THR A 63 -7.90 0.04 -16.54
CA THR A 63 -9.32 -0.33 -16.72
C THR A 63 -10.23 0.88 -16.45
N LEU A 64 -9.99 1.64 -15.39
CA LEU A 64 -10.74 2.87 -15.09
C LEU A 64 -10.53 3.95 -16.18
N ARG A 65 -9.33 4.09 -16.69
CA ARG A 65 -9.04 5.00 -17.81
C ARG A 65 -9.81 4.60 -19.08
N HIS A 66 -9.80 3.32 -19.44
CA HIS A 66 -10.56 2.82 -20.59
C HIS A 66 -12.07 2.97 -20.41
N ALA A 67 -12.57 2.91 -19.17
CA ALA A 67 -13.96 3.20 -18.84
C ALA A 67 -14.33 4.69 -18.87
N GLY A 68 -13.38 5.58 -19.26
CA GLY A 68 -13.61 7.01 -19.43
C GLY A 68 -13.34 7.86 -18.19
N CYS A 69 -12.69 7.32 -17.14
CA CYS A 69 -12.27 8.13 -16.01
C CYS A 69 -11.13 9.07 -16.43
N ALA A 70 -11.39 10.38 -16.33
CA ALA A 70 -10.38 11.40 -16.63
C ALA A 70 -9.26 11.44 -15.59
N ARG A 71 -9.55 11.00 -14.36
CA ARG A 71 -8.61 10.94 -13.25
C ARG A 71 -8.66 9.58 -12.56
N VAL A 72 -7.50 9.07 -12.13
CA VAL A 72 -7.39 7.82 -11.38
C VAL A 72 -6.61 8.06 -10.10
N VAL A 73 -7.22 7.71 -8.97
CA VAL A 73 -6.65 7.81 -7.62
C VAL A 73 -6.47 6.41 -7.06
N LEU A 74 -5.30 6.14 -6.46
CA LEU A 74 -5.12 4.94 -5.66
C LEU A 74 -5.39 5.26 -4.19
N CYS A 75 -6.27 4.49 -3.56
CA CYS A 75 -6.58 4.59 -2.14
C CYS A 75 -6.19 3.28 -1.46
N GLY A 76 -5.12 3.31 -0.66
CA GLY A 76 -4.59 2.11 -0.02
C GLY A 76 -4.65 2.16 1.50
N HIS A 77 -4.91 1.00 2.12
CA HIS A 77 -4.84 0.80 3.56
C HIS A 77 -3.66 -0.10 3.94
N SER A 78 -2.89 0.29 4.95
CA SER A 78 -1.79 -0.51 5.49
C SER A 78 -0.75 -0.88 4.40
N LEU A 79 -0.51 -2.16 4.10
CA LEU A 79 0.32 -2.60 2.97
C LEU A 79 -0.22 -2.10 1.62
N GLY A 80 -1.55 -1.97 1.48
CA GLY A 80 -2.16 -1.36 0.30
C GLY A 80 -1.76 0.09 0.09
N ALA A 81 -1.54 0.86 1.17
CA ALA A 81 -1.02 2.23 1.07
C ALA A 81 0.45 2.24 0.59
N CYS A 82 1.27 1.31 1.08
CA CYS A 82 2.64 1.16 0.59
C CYS A 82 2.67 0.79 -0.89
N ALA A 83 1.78 -0.11 -1.32
CA ALA A 83 1.65 -0.52 -2.72
C ALA A 83 1.10 0.61 -3.62
N ALA A 84 0.18 1.45 -3.11
CA ALA A 84 -0.31 2.62 -3.84
C ALA A 84 0.83 3.59 -4.19
N LEU A 85 1.66 3.94 -3.21
CA LEU A 85 2.83 4.79 -3.43
C LEU A 85 3.83 4.12 -4.38
N ALA A 86 4.11 2.84 -4.20
CA ALA A 86 5.02 2.08 -5.06
C ALA A 86 4.52 2.00 -6.51
N ALA A 87 3.23 1.75 -6.73
CA ALA A 87 2.62 1.72 -8.06
C ALA A 87 2.71 3.08 -8.75
N ALA A 88 2.38 4.17 -8.06
CA ALA A 88 2.52 5.51 -8.59
C ALA A 88 3.97 5.85 -8.97
N ALA A 89 4.94 5.48 -8.13
CA ALA A 89 6.36 5.76 -8.35
C ALA A 89 7.01 4.89 -9.43
N GLN A 90 6.56 3.64 -9.61
CA GLN A 90 7.23 2.65 -10.46
C GLN A 90 6.47 2.33 -11.76
N ARG A 91 5.15 2.55 -11.81
CA ARG A 91 4.31 2.31 -12.98
C ARG A 91 3.73 3.60 -13.57
N GLY A 92 3.54 4.63 -12.74
CA GLY A 92 2.97 5.91 -13.16
C GLY A 92 1.49 5.84 -13.50
N GLY A 93 0.99 6.84 -14.26
CA GLY A 93 -0.41 6.86 -14.73
C GLY A 93 -1.46 7.16 -13.66
N ILE A 94 -1.05 7.67 -12.49
CA ILE A 94 -1.88 7.94 -11.33
C ILE A 94 -1.93 9.45 -11.09
N ASP A 95 -3.10 10.00 -10.77
CA ASP A 95 -3.32 11.43 -10.57
C ASP A 95 -3.40 11.84 -9.09
N GLY A 96 -3.51 10.90 -8.17
CA GLY A 96 -3.56 11.18 -6.73
C GLY A 96 -3.46 9.94 -5.87
N LEU A 97 -3.03 10.13 -4.63
CA LEU A 97 -2.87 9.06 -3.64
C LEU A 97 -3.66 9.35 -2.37
N ILE A 98 -4.33 8.32 -1.84
CA ILE A 98 -4.92 8.32 -0.51
C ILE A 98 -4.28 7.18 0.28
N LEU A 99 -3.53 7.54 1.31
CA LEU A 99 -2.66 6.64 2.06
C LEU A 99 -3.19 6.52 3.49
N LEU A 100 -3.88 5.42 3.77
CA LEU A 100 -4.57 5.16 5.03
C LEU A 100 -3.72 4.25 5.92
N ALA A 101 -3.23 4.74 7.03
CA ALA A 101 -2.42 4.00 7.99
C ALA A 101 -1.35 3.13 7.31
N PRO A 102 -0.40 3.66 6.50
CA PRO A 102 0.66 2.85 5.89
C PRO A 102 1.34 2.00 6.96
N GLY A 103 1.55 0.72 6.72
CA GLY A 103 1.94 -0.19 7.81
C GLY A 103 2.90 -1.31 7.44
N HIS A 104 3.51 -1.30 6.26
CA HIS A 104 4.50 -2.27 5.86
C HIS A 104 5.79 -1.56 5.43
N PHE A 105 6.80 -1.60 6.30
CA PHE A 105 8.10 -0.94 6.13
C PHE A 105 9.23 -1.98 6.22
N PRO A 106 9.56 -2.70 5.12
CA PRO A 106 10.54 -3.78 5.13
C PRO A 106 11.93 -3.32 5.59
N GLU A 107 12.33 -2.09 5.25
CA GLU A 107 13.58 -1.48 5.68
C GLU A 107 13.67 -1.34 7.21
N ARG A 108 12.56 -1.03 7.86
CA ARG A 108 12.50 -0.92 9.33
C ARG A 108 12.42 -2.27 10.00
N LEU A 109 11.68 -3.23 9.42
CA LEU A 109 11.63 -4.60 9.93
C LEU A 109 13.01 -5.26 9.88
N ALA A 110 13.77 -5.03 8.82
CA ALA A 110 15.14 -5.50 8.67
C ALA A 110 16.09 -4.82 9.66
N ALA A 111 16.03 -3.49 9.80
CA ALA A 111 16.84 -2.73 10.74
C ALA A 111 16.60 -3.13 12.21
N ALA A 112 15.36 -3.48 12.55
CA ALA A 112 14.99 -4.01 13.87
C ALA A 112 15.35 -5.50 14.07
N GLY A 113 15.91 -6.18 13.07
CA GLY A 113 16.30 -7.59 13.13
C GLY A 113 15.14 -8.59 13.03
N HIS A 114 13.89 -8.13 12.90
CA HIS A 114 12.72 -9.02 12.91
C HIS A 114 12.71 -10.03 11.77
N THR A 115 13.32 -9.71 10.63
CA THR A 115 13.29 -10.54 9.41
C THR A 115 14.65 -11.11 9.03
N ALA A 116 15.72 -10.87 9.82
CA ALA A 116 17.10 -11.19 9.47
C ALA A 116 17.32 -12.66 9.09
N GLU A 117 16.90 -13.61 9.95
CA GLU A 117 17.02 -15.06 9.69
C GLU A 117 16.24 -15.47 8.44
N SER A 118 15.02 -14.96 8.28
CA SER A 118 14.16 -15.29 7.14
C SER A 118 14.70 -14.73 5.83
N LEU A 119 15.27 -13.53 5.83
CA LEU A 119 15.94 -12.94 4.67
C LEU A 119 17.18 -13.76 4.29
N HIS A 120 17.98 -14.16 5.28
CA HIS A 120 19.14 -15.04 5.02
C HIS A 120 18.72 -16.37 4.40
N ALA A 121 17.74 -17.06 5.01
CA ALA A 121 17.22 -18.33 4.51
C ALA A 121 16.61 -18.21 3.10
N ALA A 122 15.84 -17.12 2.85
CA ALA A 122 15.24 -16.88 1.55
C ALA A 122 16.30 -16.63 0.47
N ARG A 123 17.31 -15.80 0.74
CA ARG A 123 18.42 -15.53 -0.20
C ARG A 123 19.22 -16.81 -0.49
N ALA A 124 19.53 -17.60 0.52
CA ALA A 124 20.23 -18.89 0.34
C ALA A 124 19.42 -19.88 -0.51
N ALA A 125 18.10 -19.95 -0.30
CA ALA A 125 17.22 -20.80 -1.09
C ALA A 125 17.16 -20.36 -2.56
N VAL A 126 17.02 -19.05 -2.81
CA VAL A 126 17.02 -18.50 -4.18
C VAL A 126 18.36 -18.75 -4.87
N ALA A 127 19.49 -18.50 -4.22
CA ALA A 127 20.83 -18.74 -4.76
C ALA A 127 21.06 -20.23 -5.10
N ALA A 128 20.41 -21.14 -4.35
CA ALA A 128 20.45 -22.59 -4.61
C ALA A 128 19.41 -23.09 -5.64
N GLY A 129 18.73 -22.18 -6.38
CA GLY A 129 17.68 -22.53 -7.36
C GLY A 129 16.36 -23.05 -6.74
N ARG A 130 16.16 -22.87 -5.43
CA ARG A 130 14.98 -23.35 -4.68
C ARG A 130 14.01 -22.23 -4.29
N GLY A 131 14.03 -21.11 -5.00
CA GLY A 131 13.19 -19.94 -4.70
C GLY A 131 11.68 -20.23 -4.66
N ALA A 132 11.20 -21.20 -5.43
CA ALA A 132 9.80 -21.62 -5.45
C ALA A 132 9.42 -22.59 -4.29
N GLN A 133 10.40 -23.16 -3.58
CA GLN A 133 10.15 -24.11 -2.49
C GLN A 133 9.73 -23.36 -1.21
N ARG A 134 8.51 -23.57 -0.74
CA ARG A 134 7.99 -22.88 0.45
C ARG A 134 8.78 -23.22 1.71
N LEU A 135 9.27 -22.19 2.39
CA LEU A 135 9.97 -22.24 3.67
C LEU A 135 9.16 -21.53 4.77
N PRO A 136 9.38 -21.89 6.06
CA PRO A 136 8.82 -21.14 7.19
C PRO A 136 9.56 -19.81 7.34
N LEU A 137 8.96 -18.71 6.85
CA LEU A 137 9.50 -17.36 6.87
C LEU A 137 8.64 -16.46 7.75
N VAL A 138 9.29 -15.49 8.40
CA VAL A 138 8.65 -14.57 9.35
C VAL A 138 7.89 -13.48 8.62
N ASP A 139 6.65 -13.26 9.02
CA ASP A 139 5.89 -12.04 8.74
C ASP A 139 5.53 -11.32 10.06
N VAL A 140 5.61 -10.01 10.05
CA VAL A 140 5.28 -9.15 11.20
C VAL A 140 4.06 -8.30 10.84
N HIS A 141 3.01 -8.41 11.65
CA HIS A 141 1.77 -7.67 11.48
C HIS A 141 1.29 -7.12 12.82
N GLN A 142 1.17 -5.79 12.94
CA GLN A 142 0.73 -5.13 14.17
C GLN A 142 1.50 -5.61 15.41
N GLY A 143 2.83 -5.67 15.32
CA GLY A 143 3.71 -6.18 16.39
C GLY A 143 3.66 -7.69 16.63
N ARG A 144 2.79 -8.42 15.93
CA ARG A 144 2.70 -9.89 16.04
C ARG A 144 3.60 -10.55 14.99
N VAL A 145 4.46 -11.45 15.46
CA VAL A 145 5.35 -12.24 14.62
C VAL A 145 4.69 -13.59 14.31
N ARG A 146 4.64 -13.96 13.04
CA ARG A 146 4.14 -15.27 12.58
C ARG A 146 5.14 -15.91 11.63
N ARG A 147 5.26 -17.23 11.68
CA ARG A 147 5.99 -18.01 10.66
C ARG A 147 4.97 -18.60 9.68
N LEU A 148 5.10 -18.22 8.41
CA LEU A 148 4.23 -18.65 7.32
C LEU A 148 5.05 -19.43 6.30
N ARG A 149 4.46 -20.44 5.66
CA ARG A 149 5.11 -21.18 4.57
C ARG A 149 5.00 -20.39 3.28
N LEU A 150 6.03 -19.59 3.00
CA LEU A 150 6.09 -18.66 1.87
C LEU A 150 7.17 -19.10 0.86
N ARG A 151 7.02 -18.70 -0.38
CA ARG A 151 8.05 -18.84 -1.41
C ARG A 151 9.16 -17.83 -1.14
N PRO A 152 10.45 -18.25 -1.08
CA PRO A 152 11.59 -17.36 -0.91
C PRO A 152 11.70 -16.25 -1.96
N ASP A 153 11.48 -16.57 -3.24
CA ASP A 153 11.52 -15.62 -4.35
C ASP A 153 10.45 -14.51 -4.22
N HIS A 154 9.23 -14.84 -3.79
CA HIS A 154 8.20 -13.85 -3.49
C HIS A 154 8.54 -13.05 -2.22
N TYR A 155 8.97 -13.74 -1.15
CA TYR A 155 9.26 -13.12 0.14
C TYR A 155 10.26 -11.97 0.03
N LEU A 156 11.31 -12.13 -0.75
CA LEU A 156 12.32 -11.09 -0.94
C LEU A 156 11.72 -9.80 -1.52
N GLY A 157 10.75 -9.90 -2.43
CA GLY A 157 10.07 -8.74 -3.01
C GLY A 157 9.21 -7.93 -2.03
N TYR A 158 8.80 -8.53 -0.90
CA TYR A 158 8.01 -7.85 0.14
C TYR A 158 8.84 -7.43 1.35
N PHE A 159 9.91 -8.17 1.71
CA PHE A 159 10.57 -8.05 3.01
C PHE A 159 12.04 -7.67 2.95
N SER A 160 12.69 -7.67 1.78
CA SER A 160 14.06 -7.18 1.65
C SER A 160 14.13 -5.67 1.92
N PRO A 161 15.17 -5.16 2.61
CA PRO A 161 15.28 -3.73 2.91
C PRO A 161 15.51 -2.85 1.67
N ASP A 162 15.76 -3.47 0.53
CA ASP A 162 15.99 -2.88 -0.79
C ASP A 162 14.91 -3.27 -1.82
N CYS A 163 13.81 -3.92 -1.37
CA CYS A 163 12.75 -4.40 -2.25
C CYS A 163 11.86 -3.26 -2.80
N PRO A 164 11.04 -3.54 -3.83
CA PRO A 164 10.11 -2.55 -4.40
C PRO A 164 9.07 -1.97 -3.43
N ALA A 165 8.88 -2.59 -2.25
CA ALA A 165 7.94 -2.10 -1.24
C ALA A 165 8.51 -1.00 -0.32
N VAL A 166 9.80 -0.68 -0.42
CA VAL A 166 10.48 0.30 0.46
C VAL A 166 9.86 1.68 0.33
N TRP A 167 9.32 2.18 1.44
CA TRP A 167 8.50 3.38 1.49
C TRP A 167 9.27 4.68 1.14
N PRO A 168 10.41 5.03 1.78
CA PRO A 168 11.14 6.25 1.46
C PRO A 168 11.68 6.26 0.02
N ALA A 169 12.13 5.12 -0.48
CA ALA A 169 12.64 4.99 -1.84
C ALA A 169 11.55 5.28 -2.90
N ASN A 170 10.31 4.83 -2.64
CA ASN A 170 9.20 5.11 -3.54
C ASN A 170 8.76 6.58 -3.48
N ALA A 171 8.76 7.20 -2.29
CA ALA A 171 8.49 8.63 -2.16
C ALA A 171 9.49 9.48 -2.98
N ALA A 172 10.78 9.17 -2.87
CA ALA A 172 11.83 9.86 -3.63
C ALA A 172 11.79 9.61 -5.15
N ARG A 173 11.18 8.49 -5.59
CA ARG A 173 11.07 8.12 -7.02
C ARG A 173 9.89 8.76 -7.75
N LEU A 174 8.96 9.41 -7.07
CA LEU A 174 7.86 10.09 -7.75
C LEU A 174 8.41 11.12 -8.75
N ALA A 175 8.08 10.93 -10.03
CA ALA A 175 8.66 11.72 -11.12
C ALA A 175 8.20 13.19 -11.10
N ALA A 176 7.05 13.48 -10.47
CA ALA A 176 6.47 14.81 -10.39
C ALA A 176 5.66 14.95 -9.09
N PRO A 177 5.37 16.19 -8.65
CA PRO A 177 4.44 16.43 -7.56
C PRO A 177 3.10 15.74 -7.82
N LEU A 178 2.64 14.94 -6.85
CA LEU A 178 1.37 14.22 -6.91
C LEU A 178 0.55 14.57 -5.67
N PRO A 179 -0.74 14.96 -5.79
CA PRO A 179 -1.57 15.23 -4.63
C PRO A 179 -1.72 13.96 -3.78
N MET A 180 -1.42 14.07 -2.49
CA MET A 180 -1.49 12.96 -1.54
C MET A 180 -2.28 13.34 -0.30
N LEU A 181 -3.30 12.55 0.03
CA LEU A 181 -3.92 12.57 1.35
C LEU A 181 -3.34 11.44 2.19
N TRP A 182 -2.64 11.78 3.26
CA TRP A 182 -2.10 10.80 4.19
C TRP A 182 -2.79 10.89 5.54
N LEU A 183 -3.51 9.84 5.93
CA LEU A 183 -4.22 9.74 7.19
C LEU A 183 -3.58 8.69 8.10
N ILE A 184 -3.13 9.15 9.27
CA ILE A 184 -2.45 8.32 10.28
C ILE A 184 -3.31 8.25 11.53
N PRO A 185 -3.68 7.06 12.02
CA PRO A 185 -4.42 6.95 13.27
C PRO A 185 -3.57 7.35 14.47
N HIS A 186 -4.23 7.95 15.48
CA HIS A 186 -3.57 8.27 16.75
C HIS A 186 -3.00 7.00 17.40
N GLY A 187 -1.75 7.08 17.87
CA GLY A 187 -1.12 5.96 18.57
C GLY A 187 -0.67 4.79 17.70
N ASP A 188 -0.73 4.90 16.38
CA ASP A 188 -0.18 3.85 15.49
C ASP A 188 1.35 3.78 15.62
N THR A 189 1.83 2.67 16.17
CA THR A 189 3.25 2.42 16.41
C THR A 189 4.07 2.28 15.14
N ALA A 190 3.44 1.99 13.99
CA ALA A 190 4.11 1.98 12.70
C ALA A 190 4.69 3.36 12.34
N HIS A 191 4.12 4.43 12.90
CA HIS A 191 4.53 5.81 12.70
C HIS A 191 5.28 6.41 13.91
N ALA A 192 5.88 5.58 14.78
CA ALA A 192 6.70 6.03 15.89
C ALA A 192 7.88 6.95 15.50
N PRO A 193 8.52 6.82 14.30
CA PRO A 193 9.55 7.76 13.84
C PRO A 193 9.03 9.16 13.51
N GLY A 194 7.74 9.33 13.39
CA GLY A 194 7.08 10.60 13.06
C GLY A 194 6.08 10.49 11.91
N ILE A 195 5.23 11.50 11.83
CA ILE A 195 4.24 11.64 10.75
C ILE A 195 4.92 11.90 9.40
N ASP A 196 6.10 12.49 9.43
CA ASP A 196 6.85 12.93 8.24
C ASP A 196 7.71 11.83 7.61
N TYR A 197 7.71 10.63 8.21
CA TYR A 197 8.49 9.51 7.68
C TYR A 197 8.21 9.27 6.18
N ALA A 198 9.21 9.57 5.36
CA ALA A 198 9.22 9.51 3.89
C ALA A 198 8.40 10.58 3.15
N VAL A 199 7.44 11.29 3.75
CA VAL A 199 6.67 12.36 3.07
C VAL A 199 7.58 13.47 2.55
N GLU A 200 8.56 13.89 3.33
CA GLU A 200 9.52 14.94 2.95
C GLU A 200 10.42 14.57 1.76
N GLN A 201 10.50 13.31 1.40
CA GLN A 201 11.23 12.85 0.22
C GLN A 201 10.41 12.90 -1.06
N ALA A 202 9.09 13.01 -0.95
CA ALA A 202 8.22 13.15 -2.10
C ALA A 202 8.24 14.59 -2.63
N PRO A 203 8.14 14.80 -3.96
CA PRO A 203 7.94 16.12 -4.53
C PRO A 203 6.67 16.76 -3.95
N ARG A 204 6.79 18.00 -3.45
CA ARG A 204 5.68 18.69 -2.79
C ARG A 204 4.59 19.08 -3.76
N HIS A 205 3.34 18.76 -3.41
CA HIS A 205 2.15 19.21 -4.12
C HIS A 205 1.26 20.06 -3.19
N PRO A 206 0.72 21.23 -3.63
CA PRO A 206 -0.02 22.15 -2.76
C PRO A 206 -1.30 21.53 -2.18
N ALA A 207 -1.92 20.57 -2.86
CA ALA A 207 -3.10 19.88 -2.37
C ALA A 207 -2.78 18.62 -1.51
N SER A 208 -1.50 18.35 -1.22
CA SER A 208 -1.13 17.28 -0.31
C SER A 208 -1.44 17.66 1.13
N ASP A 209 -1.99 16.69 1.89
CA ASP A 209 -2.34 16.85 3.29
C ASP A 209 -1.91 15.60 4.07
N CYS A 210 -1.32 15.81 5.25
CA CYS A 210 -0.85 14.74 6.12
C CYS A 210 -1.33 15.03 7.54
N ARG A 211 -2.25 14.22 8.06
CA ARG A 211 -2.87 14.47 9.37
C ARG A 211 -3.16 13.20 10.16
N ARG A 212 -3.25 13.36 11.47
CA ARG A 212 -3.70 12.31 12.36
C ARG A 212 -5.22 12.31 12.49
N ILE A 213 -5.80 11.11 12.60
CA ILE A 213 -7.24 10.92 12.82
C ILE A 213 -7.51 10.06 14.06
N ALA A 214 -8.67 10.24 14.67
CA ALA A 214 -9.12 9.43 15.80
C ALA A 214 -9.64 8.07 15.30
N ALA A 215 -8.73 7.13 15.13
CA ALA A 215 -9.00 5.78 14.65
C ALA A 215 -7.94 4.82 15.18
N THR A 216 -8.19 3.52 15.09
CA THR A 216 -7.18 2.47 15.18
C THR A 216 -6.62 2.16 13.79
N HIS A 217 -5.52 1.40 13.72
CA HIS A 217 -4.97 0.97 12.43
C HIS A 217 -6.00 0.27 11.54
N HIS A 218 -6.80 -0.62 12.13
CA HIS A 218 -7.74 -1.46 11.40
C HIS A 218 -9.01 -0.72 10.93
N ASP A 219 -9.54 0.18 11.77
CA ASP A 219 -10.77 0.91 11.46
C ASP A 219 -10.53 2.26 10.76
N THR A 220 -9.28 2.61 10.50
CA THR A 220 -8.91 3.81 9.74
C THR A 220 -9.73 4.01 8.47
N PRO A 221 -9.99 2.99 7.62
CA PRO A 221 -10.79 3.21 6.40
C PRO A 221 -12.22 3.69 6.68
N ALA A 222 -12.87 3.17 7.72
CA ALA A 222 -14.23 3.60 8.10
C ALA A 222 -14.25 5.06 8.59
N HIS A 223 -13.25 5.47 9.37
CA HIS A 223 -13.11 6.84 9.86
C HIS A 223 -12.58 7.82 8.80
N ALA A 224 -12.03 7.31 7.70
CA ALA A 224 -11.49 8.11 6.62
C ALA A 224 -12.54 8.61 5.62
N VAL A 225 -13.78 8.11 5.64
CA VAL A 225 -14.81 8.41 4.63
C VAL A 225 -15.01 9.92 4.45
N GLY A 226 -15.30 10.65 5.52
CA GLY A 226 -15.46 12.11 5.47
C GLY A 226 -14.22 12.82 4.93
N PRO A 227 -13.04 12.66 5.57
CA PRO A 227 -11.78 13.24 5.12
C PRO A 227 -11.44 12.96 3.66
N VAL A 228 -11.69 11.75 3.17
CA VAL A 228 -11.42 11.35 1.77
C VAL A 228 -12.36 12.06 0.81
N LEU A 229 -13.66 12.08 1.08
CA LEU A 229 -14.63 12.75 0.23
C LEU A 229 -14.40 14.27 0.20
N ASP A 230 -14.07 14.85 1.34
CA ASP A 230 -13.75 16.27 1.44
C ASP A 230 -12.51 16.61 0.62
N TRP A 231 -11.45 15.84 0.74
CA TRP A 231 -10.21 16.06 0.00
C TRP A 231 -10.42 15.92 -1.51
N LEU A 232 -11.11 14.87 -1.98
CA LEU A 232 -11.41 14.67 -3.40
C LEU A 232 -12.23 15.83 -4.00
N ARG A 233 -13.18 16.42 -3.23
CA ARG A 233 -13.98 17.57 -3.68
C ARG A 233 -13.15 18.85 -3.82
N HIS A 234 -12.12 19.02 -3.02
CA HIS A 234 -11.26 20.21 -3.02
C HIS A 234 -10.04 20.08 -3.95
N LEU A 235 -9.82 18.92 -4.55
CA LEU A 235 -8.77 18.78 -5.56
C LEU A 235 -9.13 19.60 -6.81
N ALA A 236 -8.37 20.68 -7.04
CA ALA A 236 -8.35 21.36 -8.33
C ALA A 236 -7.51 20.51 -9.31
N TRP A 237 -8.19 19.76 -10.13
CA TRP A 237 -7.55 18.92 -11.16
C TRP A 237 -7.10 19.74 -12.37
#